data_93f153e3d78006fcf3fa510c16499612
#
_entry.id   93f153e3d78006fcf3fa510c16499612
#
_cell.length_a   1.000
_cell.length_b   1.000
_cell.length_c   1.000
_cell.angle_alpha   90.00
_cell.angle_beta   90.00
_cell.angle_gamma   90.00
#
_symmetry.space_group_name_H-M   'P 1'
#
loop_
_entity.id
_entity.type
_entity.pdbx_description
1 polymer ?
#
loop_
_entity_poly.entity_id
_entity_poly.type
_entity_poly.pdbx_seq_one_letter_code
_entity_poly.pdbx_strand_id
1 'polypeptide(L)' 'MWYLVQQDPGETVALGSYRDYEQAESVLMNKQRFNSHCFYEILHSDDIVKLNS' A
#
# COMPACT_ATOMS: atom_id res chain seq x y z
N MET A 1 -11.72 3.85 -1.09
CA MET A 1 -11.05 2.56 -1.02
C MET A 1 -9.57 2.78 -0.81
N TRP A 2 -8.94 1.95 -0.02
CA TRP A 2 -7.53 2.09 0.35
C TRP A 2 -6.71 1.02 -0.35
N TYR A 3 -5.57 1.42 -0.90
CA TYR A 3 -4.67 0.49 -1.58
C TYR A 3 -3.39 0.33 -0.79
N LEU A 4 -2.99 -0.93 -0.63
CA LEU A 4 -1.69 -1.25 -0.04
C LEU A 4 -0.71 -1.41 -1.18
N VAL A 5 0.36 -0.61 -1.15
CA VAL A 5 1.38 -0.65 -2.20
C VAL A 5 2.75 -0.97 -1.60
N GLN A 6 3.55 -1.68 -2.37
CA GLN A 6 4.93 -1.96 -2.05
C GLN A 6 5.81 -1.07 -2.92
N GLN A 7 6.69 -0.31 -2.28
CA GLN A 7 7.60 0.58 -2.99
C GLN A 7 8.96 -0.07 -3.15
N ASP A 8 9.24 -0.53 -4.34
CA ASP A 8 10.56 -1.06 -4.70
C ASP A 8 11.34 -0.01 -5.47
N PRO A 9 12.68 -0.09 -5.48
CA PRO A 9 13.47 0.82 -6.31
C PRO A 9 13.04 0.75 -7.78
N GLY A 10 12.48 1.85 -8.27
CA GLY A 10 12.07 1.95 -9.65
C GLY A 10 10.67 1.46 -9.97
N GLU A 11 9.94 0.91 -9.00
CA GLU A 11 8.60 0.41 -9.25
C GLU A 11 7.73 0.44 -8.01
N THR A 12 6.46 0.76 -8.19
CA THR A 12 5.46 0.68 -7.14
C THR A 12 4.43 -0.36 -7.52
N VAL A 13 4.24 -1.36 -6.66
CA VAL A 13 3.35 -2.48 -6.95
C VAL A 13 2.16 -2.46 -5.99
N ALA A 14 0.95 -2.50 -6.54
CA ALA A 14 -0.26 -2.60 -5.72
C ALA A 14 -0.45 -4.05 -5.29
N LEU A 15 -0.56 -4.26 -3.97
CA LEU A 15 -0.71 -5.58 -3.40
C LEU A 15 -2.16 -5.95 -3.13
N GLY A 16 -3.01 -4.96 -2.90
CA GLY A 16 -4.42 -5.21 -2.65
C GLY A 16 -5.19 -3.95 -2.35
N SER A 17 -6.50 -4.08 -2.26
CA SER A 17 -7.38 -2.96 -1.93
C SER A 17 -8.28 -3.33 -0.76
N TYR A 18 -8.61 -2.34 0.07
CA TYR A 18 -9.38 -2.54 1.29
C TYR A 18 -10.36 -1.39 1.47
N ARG A 19 -11.52 -1.71 2.05
CA ARG A 19 -12.55 -0.70 2.30
C ARG A 19 -12.18 0.21 3.47
N ASP A 20 -11.58 -0.36 4.49
CA ASP A 20 -11.26 0.37 5.72
C ASP A 20 -9.76 0.57 5.85
N TYR A 21 -9.37 1.74 6.29
CA TYR A 21 -7.97 2.05 6.54
C TYR A 21 -7.36 1.10 7.57
N GLU A 22 -8.12 0.80 8.63
CA GLU A 22 -7.65 -0.09 9.68
C GLU A 22 -7.32 -1.48 9.15
N GLN A 23 -8.12 -1.96 8.21
CA GLN A 23 -7.88 -3.26 7.59
C GLN A 23 -6.60 -3.23 6.76
N ALA A 24 -6.41 -2.18 5.97
CA ALA A 24 -5.19 -2.01 5.18
C ALA A 24 -3.96 -1.91 6.09
N GLU A 25 -4.09 -1.16 7.19
CA GLU A 25 -3.01 -0.98 8.15
C GLU A 25 -2.61 -2.31 8.80
N SER A 26 -3.58 -3.13 9.15
CA SER A 26 -3.31 -4.45 9.74
C SER A 26 -2.52 -5.32 8.78
N VAL A 27 -2.90 -5.32 7.52
CA VAL A 27 -2.18 -6.10 6.49
C VAL A 27 -0.78 -5.54 6.28
N LEU A 28 -0.64 -4.22 6.25
CA LEU A 28 0.66 -3.57 6.11
C LEU A 28 1.60 -3.98 7.25
N MET A 29 1.11 -3.94 8.47
CA MET A 29 1.91 -4.30 9.63
C MET A 29 2.36 -5.76 9.59
N ASN A 30 1.47 -6.66 9.15
CA ASN A 30 1.83 -8.06 8.99
C ASN A 30 2.91 -8.26 7.94
N LYS A 31 2.76 -7.61 6.79
CA LYS A 31 3.73 -7.73 5.71
C LYS A 31 5.08 -7.15 6.11
N GLN A 32 5.07 -6.02 6.80
CA GLN A 32 6.29 -5.37 7.23
C GLN A 32 7.03 -6.20 8.28
N ARG A 33 6.28 -6.95 9.09
CA ARG A 33 6.84 -7.84 10.09
C ARG A 33 7.64 -8.98 9.45
N PHE A 34 7.13 -9.52 8.34
CA PHE A 34 7.79 -10.62 7.65
C PHE A 34 8.81 -10.15 6.62
N ASN A 35 8.62 -8.94 6.08
CA ASN A 35 9.47 -8.39 5.02
C ASN A 35 9.99 -7.02 5.43
N SER A 36 10.90 -7.00 6.41
CA SER A 36 11.41 -5.73 6.95
C SER A 36 12.26 -4.94 5.95
N HIS A 37 12.66 -5.56 4.85
CA HIS A 37 13.45 -4.89 3.81
C HIS A 37 12.61 -4.12 2.82
N CYS A 38 11.30 -4.36 2.81
CA CYS A 38 10.38 -3.74 1.88
C CYS A 38 9.70 -2.54 2.52
N PHE A 39 9.39 -1.55 1.69
CA PHE A 39 8.65 -0.39 2.13
C PHE A 39 7.21 -0.51 1.63
N TYR A 40 6.27 -0.32 2.54
CA TYR A 40 4.85 -0.39 2.23
C TYR A 40 4.19 0.94 2.55
N GLU A 41 3.16 1.28 1.78
CA GLU A 41 2.41 2.49 1.99
C GLU A 41 0.93 2.25 1.70
N ILE A 42 0.07 2.98 2.39
CA ILE A 42 -1.36 2.92 2.16
C ILE A 42 -1.78 4.20 1.46
N LEU A 43 -2.37 4.06 0.27
CA LEU A 43 -2.82 5.18 -0.53
C LEU A 43 -4.33 5.11 -0.72
N HIS A 44 -4.98 6.27 -0.65
CA HIS A 44 -6.39 6.36 -1.00
C HIS A 44 -6.54 6.36 -2.52
N SER A 45 -7.68 5.84 -3.01
CA SER A 45 -7.92 5.78 -4.45
C SER A 45 -7.82 7.14 -5.15
N ASP A 46 -8.21 8.20 -4.45
CA ASP A 46 -8.11 9.56 -5.00
C ASP A 46 -6.67 9.99 -5.20
N ASP A 47 -5.78 9.58 -4.30
CA ASP A 47 -4.36 9.90 -4.41
C ASP A 47 -3.72 9.19 -5.59
N ILE A 48 -4.15 7.96 -5.87
CA ILE A 48 -3.64 7.20 -7.00
C ILE A 48 -4.04 7.86 -8.32
N VAL A 49 -5.27 8.36 -8.40
CA VAL A 49 -5.73 9.07 -9.59
C VAL A 49 -4.89 10.34 -9.82
N LYS A 50 -4.56 11.05 -8.75
CA LYS A 50 -3.72 12.25 -8.85
C LYS A 50 -2.33 11.94 -9.35
N LEU A 51 -1.76 10.80 -8.93
CA LEU A 51 -0.42 10.40 -9.36
C LEU A 51 -0.36 10.07 -10.84
N ASN A 52 -1.49 9.62 -11.41
CA ASN A 52 -1.57 9.23 -12.82
C ASN A 52 -2.08 10.33 -13.75
N SER A 53 -2.41 11.48 -13.20
CA SER A 53 -2.95 12.59 -14.01
C SER A 53 -1.91 13.62 -14.38
#